data_d5c37df2d7d58675f8e2c4d3aa87510f
#
_entry.id   d5c37df2d7d58675f8e2c4d3aa87510f
#
_cell.length_a   1.000
_cell.length_b   1.000
_cell.length_c   1.000
_cell.angle_alpha   90.00
_cell.angle_beta   90.00
_cell.angle_gamma   90.00
#
_symmetry.space_group_name_H-M   'P 1'
#
loop_
_entity.id
_entity.type
_entity.pdbx_description
1 polymer ?
#
loop_
_entity_poly.entity_id
_entity_poly.type
_entity_poly.pdbx_seq_one_letter_code
_entity_poly.pdbx_strand_id
1 'polypeptide(L)'
;MELMDERGRVLARARLPEGVAGMARLHELIGEQLGEDADDAEVVIGTETDRGPWVAALVAAGYTVYGVNPLQASRYRERHGVSGAKSDRGDAHMLTDMVRTDSHQLRAVAGDSPGAGAVKVVARTHKTLIWERTRQVQRLRHQLREYFPAALEAFEDLDAPDALELLGKAPDPAKAAKLTRAQISAALK
;
A
#
# COMPACT_ATOMS: atom_id res chain seq x y z
N MET A 1 -2.16 2.86 9.96
CA MET A 1 -1.06 1.92 9.71
C MET A 1 0.28 2.64 9.63
N GLU A 2 1.36 1.92 9.84
CA GLU A 2 2.74 2.38 9.60
C GLU A 2 3.49 1.29 8.83
N LEU A 3 4.34 1.67 7.90
CA LEU A 3 5.26 0.81 7.18
C LEU A 3 6.70 1.18 7.56
N MET A 4 7.53 0.17 7.81
CA MET A 4 8.90 0.32 8.31
C MET A 4 9.83 -0.64 7.57
N ASP A 5 11.07 -0.24 7.34
CA ASP A 5 12.11 -1.14 6.81
C ASP A 5 12.76 -2.00 7.92
N GLU A 6 13.58 -2.95 7.53
CA GLU A 6 14.34 -3.83 8.43
C GLU A 6 15.19 -3.05 9.46
N ARG A 7 15.63 -1.84 9.12
CA ARG A 7 16.47 -0.97 9.97
C ARG A 7 15.65 -0.13 10.95
N GLY A 8 14.32 -0.24 10.92
CA GLY A 8 13.44 0.53 11.78
C GLY A 8 13.13 1.95 11.26
N ARG A 9 13.46 2.28 10.01
CA ARG A 9 13.07 3.56 9.41
C ARG A 9 11.63 3.49 8.94
N VAL A 10 10.84 4.47 9.33
CA VAL A 10 9.46 4.59 8.88
C VAL A 10 9.45 5.05 7.42
N LEU A 11 8.88 4.23 6.55
CA LEU A 11 8.75 4.46 5.12
C LEU A 11 7.45 5.20 4.79
N ALA A 12 6.35 4.78 5.41
CA ALA A 12 5.04 5.39 5.17
C ALA A 12 4.13 5.31 6.40
N ARG A 13 3.19 6.25 6.48
CA ARG A 13 2.08 6.25 7.44
C ARG A 13 0.80 6.62 6.72
N ALA A 14 -0.28 5.91 7.01
CA ALA A 14 -1.58 6.24 6.47
C ALA A 14 -2.71 5.80 7.40
N ARG A 15 -3.85 6.49 7.29
CA ARG A 15 -5.12 5.96 7.78
C ARG A 15 -5.77 5.20 6.63
N LEU A 16 -6.06 3.94 6.85
CA LEU A 16 -6.72 3.09 5.85
C LEU A 16 -8.24 3.16 6.06
N PRO A 17 -9.03 3.34 4.99
CA PRO A 17 -10.47 3.16 5.09
C PRO A 17 -10.82 1.70 5.38
N GLU A 18 -12.06 1.43 5.74
CA GLU A 18 -12.54 0.07 5.92
C GLU A 18 -12.78 -0.65 4.59
N GLY A 19 -12.76 -1.98 4.63
CA GLY A 19 -13.14 -2.83 3.49
C GLY A 19 -12.12 -2.87 2.36
N VAL A 20 -12.62 -3.10 1.13
CA VAL A 20 -11.81 -3.32 -0.07
C VAL A 20 -10.93 -2.12 -0.42
N ALA A 21 -11.47 -0.90 -0.26
CA ALA A 21 -10.72 0.32 -0.52
C ALA A 21 -9.48 0.47 0.38
N GLY A 22 -9.62 0.09 1.66
CA GLY A 22 -8.47 0.10 2.57
C GLY A 22 -7.44 -0.97 2.23
N MET A 23 -7.88 -2.14 1.79
CA MET A 23 -6.98 -3.20 1.33
C MET A 23 -6.21 -2.78 0.08
N ALA A 24 -6.90 -2.16 -0.89
CA ALA A 24 -6.27 -1.61 -2.08
C ALA A 24 -5.21 -0.56 -1.70
N ARG A 25 -5.56 0.38 -0.81
CA ARG A 25 -4.62 1.41 -0.37
C ARG A 25 -3.41 0.84 0.39
N LEU A 26 -3.59 -0.23 1.16
CA LEU A 26 -2.48 -0.95 1.79
C LEU A 26 -1.52 -1.51 0.74
N HIS A 27 -2.05 -2.20 -0.28
CA HIS A 27 -1.23 -2.77 -1.36
C HIS A 27 -0.49 -1.68 -2.15
N GLU A 28 -1.15 -0.55 -2.45
CA GLU A 28 -0.52 0.60 -3.10
C GLU A 28 0.66 1.13 -2.29
N LEU A 29 0.47 1.41 -1.01
CA LEU A 29 1.51 1.94 -0.14
C LEU A 29 2.71 0.99 -0.04
N ILE A 30 2.48 -0.31 0.02
CA ILE A 30 3.54 -1.32 0.01
C ILE A 30 4.24 -1.31 -1.35
N GLY A 31 3.49 -1.36 -2.44
CA GLY A 31 4.04 -1.35 -3.80
C GLY A 31 4.83 -0.08 -4.13
N GLU A 32 4.40 1.09 -3.64
CA GLU A 32 5.14 2.36 -3.78
C GLU A 32 6.54 2.31 -3.13
N GLN A 33 6.67 1.60 -2.01
CA GLN A 33 7.93 1.50 -1.27
C GLN A 33 8.86 0.39 -1.80
N LEU A 34 8.29 -0.70 -2.28
CA LEU A 34 9.06 -1.83 -2.80
C LEU A 34 9.49 -1.63 -4.26
N GLY A 35 8.72 -0.90 -5.06
CA GLY A 35 9.05 -0.64 -6.46
C GLY A 35 9.20 -1.92 -7.28
N GLU A 36 10.35 -2.09 -7.93
CA GLU A 36 10.66 -3.28 -8.75
C GLU A 36 10.90 -4.54 -7.91
N ASP A 37 11.27 -4.40 -6.63
CA ASP A 37 11.57 -5.51 -5.73
C ASP A 37 10.30 -6.10 -5.08
N ALA A 38 9.11 -5.64 -5.47
CA ALA A 38 7.84 -6.03 -4.84
C ALA A 38 7.57 -7.54 -4.88
N ASP A 39 8.00 -8.23 -5.91
CA ASP A 39 7.72 -9.65 -6.11
C ASP A 39 8.61 -10.55 -5.22
N ASP A 40 9.81 -10.09 -4.87
CA ASP A 40 10.80 -10.83 -4.07
C ASP A 40 10.82 -10.40 -2.59
N ALA A 41 10.17 -9.29 -2.26
CA ALA A 41 10.18 -8.75 -0.91
C ALA A 41 9.23 -9.51 0.03
N GLU A 42 9.75 -9.94 1.17
CA GLU A 42 8.93 -10.44 2.25
C GLU A 42 8.30 -9.29 3.04
N VAL A 43 6.97 -9.25 3.06
CA VAL A 43 6.20 -8.27 3.83
C VAL A 43 5.50 -8.97 4.99
N VAL A 44 5.85 -8.56 6.20
CA VAL A 44 5.24 -9.05 7.44
C VAL A 44 4.33 -7.99 8.04
N ILE A 45 3.19 -8.41 8.61
CA ILE A 45 2.16 -7.50 9.12
C ILE A 45 1.80 -7.85 10.56
N GLY A 46 1.88 -6.87 11.44
CA GLY A 46 1.37 -6.95 12.81
C GLY A 46 -0.05 -6.42 12.93
N THR A 47 -0.92 -7.16 13.60
CA THR A 47 -2.30 -6.78 13.88
C THR A 47 -2.65 -6.99 15.35
N GLU A 48 -3.56 -6.18 15.91
CA GLU A 48 -4.05 -6.34 17.30
C GLU A 48 -4.97 -7.57 17.49
N THR A 49 -5.32 -8.26 16.41
CA THR A 49 -6.19 -9.44 16.44
C THR A 49 -5.67 -10.51 15.49
N ASP A 50 -5.89 -11.76 15.83
CA ASP A 50 -5.56 -12.94 15.03
C ASP A 50 -6.69 -13.39 14.10
N ARG A 51 -7.81 -12.65 14.05
CA ARG A 51 -9.03 -13.02 13.31
C ARG A 51 -9.77 -11.82 12.77
N GLY A 52 -10.71 -12.10 11.89
CA GLY A 52 -11.57 -11.10 11.26
C GLY A 52 -11.30 -10.97 9.76
N PRO A 53 -12.19 -10.24 9.03
CA PRO A 53 -12.12 -10.13 7.58
C PRO A 53 -10.78 -9.56 7.05
N TRP A 54 -10.22 -8.57 7.75
CA TRP A 54 -8.94 -7.99 7.41
C TRP A 54 -7.79 -8.99 7.52
N VAL A 55 -7.70 -9.71 8.64
CA VAL A 55 -6.66 -10.73 8.84
C VAL A 55 -6.77 -11.83 7.80
N ALA A 56 -7.99 -12.32 7.55
CA ALA A 56 -8.24 -13.33 6.52
C ALA A 56 -7.84 -12.86 5.11
N ALA A 57 -8.15 -11.61 4.76
CA ALA A 57 -7.79 -11.03 3.47
C ALA A 57 -6.27 -10.85 3.31
N LEU A 58 -5.57 -10.40 4.34
CA LEU A 58 -4.10 -10.25 4.35
C LEU A 58 -3.40 -11.59 4.17
N VAL A 59 -3.81 -12.60 4.94
CA VAL A 59 -3.27 -13.97 4.81
C VAL A 59 -3.57 -14.54 3.42
N ALA A 60 -4.79 -14.35 2.90
CA ALA A 60 -5.17 -14.77 1.56
C ALA A 60 -4.34 -14.07 0.46
N ALA A 61 -4.00 -12.79 0.65
CA ALA A 61 -3.13 -12.03 -0.25
C ALA A 61 -1.66 -12.48 -0.20
N GLY A 62 -1.30 -13.38 0.71
CA GLY A 62 0.04 -13.96 0.82
C GLY A 62 0.99 -13.20 1.73
N TYR A 63 0.49 -12.33 2.59
CA TYR A 63 1.30 -11.73 3.64
C TYR A 63 1.48 -12.67 4.82
N THR A 64 2.61 -12.58 5.49
CA THR A 64 2.82 -13.18 6.81
C THR A 64 2.20 -12.26 7.86
N VAL A 65 1.15 -12.71 8.54
CA VAL A 65 0.41 -11.90 9.51
C VAL A 65 0.65 -12.42 10.91
N TYR A 66 1.03 -11.53 11.83
CA TYR A 66 1.18 -11.83 13.26
C TYR A 66 0.08 -11.14 14.06
N GLY A 67 -0.74 -11.95 14.76
CA GLY A 67 -1.71 -11.46 15.74
C GLY A 67 -1.03 -11.16 17.06
N VAL A 68 -0.95 -9.89 17.43
CA VAL A 68 -0.30 -9.46 18.68
C VAL A 68 -1.32 -9.41 19.80
N ASN A 69 -1.13 -10.20 20.83
CA ASN A 69 -1.98 -10.19 21.99
C ASN A 69 -1.87 -8.85 22.75
N PRO A 70 -2.96 -8.25 23.24
CA PRO A 70 -2.95 -6.99 23.99
C PRO A 70 -1.99 -6.97 25.18
N LEU A 71 -1.83 -8.09 25.87
CA LEU A 71 -0.87 -8.22 26.98
C LEU A 71 0.58 -8.16 26.50
N GLN A 72 0.90 -8.78 25.36
CA GLN A 72 2.24 -8.69 24.74
C GLN A 72 2.52 -7.26 24.30
N ALA A 73 1.55 -6.61 23.66
CA ALA A 73 1.63 -5.21 23.25
C ALA A 73 1.87 -4.27 24.46
N SER A 74 1.16 -4.49 25.57
CA SER A 74 1.38 -3.71 26.80
C SER A 74 2.79 -3.88 27.36
N ARG A 75 3.27 -5.13 27.47
CA ARG A 75 4.61 -5.42 27.96
C ARG A 75 5.72 -4.87 27.04
N TYR A 76 5.50 -4.89 25.73
CA TYR A 76 6.44 -4.30 24.78
C TYR A 76 6.48 -2.77 24.95
N ARG A 77 5.33 -2.12 25.10
CA ARG A 77 5.22 -0.68 25.34
C ARG A 77 5.93 -0.27 26.65
N GLU A 78 5.76 -1.02 27.71
CA GLU A 78 6.43 -0.78 29.01
C GLU A 78 7.96 -0.82 28.89
N ARG A 79 8.51 -1.69 28.03
CA ARG A 79 9.96 -1.81 27.81
C ARG A 79 10.52 -0.70 26.90
N HIS A 80 9.74 -0.18 25.96
CA HIS A 80 10.21 0.69 24.89
C HIS A 80 9.59 2.11 24.92
N GLY A 81 8.58 2.35 25.72
CA GLY A 81 7.87 3.63 25.80
C GLY A 81 8.20 4.44 27.03
N VAL A 82 8.48 5.72 26.84
CA VAL A 82 8.74 6.68 27.93
C VAL A 82 7.45 7.38 28.39
N SER A 83 6.36 7.31 27.60
CA SER A 83 5.08 7.97 27.91
C SER A 83 3.93 6.99 27.75
N GLY A 84 3.05 6.96 28.77
CA GLY A 84 1.84 6.12 28.80
C GLY A 84 0.66 6.64 27.96
N ALA A 85 0.82 7.67 27.17
CA ALA A 85 -0.25 8.21 26.33
C ALA A 85 -0.54 7.26 25.15
N LYS A 86 -1.74 6.68 25.16
CA LYS A 86 -2.25 5.84 24.07
C LYS A 86 -2.62 6.70 22.87
N SER A 87 -2.12 6.35 21.70
CA SER A 87 -2.49 6.97 20.43
C SER A 87 -2.42 5.96 19.29
N ASP A 88 -3.32 6.08 18.32
CA ASP A 88 -3.36 5.20 17.13
C ASP A 88 -2.02 5.16 16.40
N ARG A 89 -1.31 6.31 16.38
CA ARG A 89 0.02 6.40 15.78
C ARG A 89 1.08 5.65 16.59
N GLY A 90 1.03 5.78 17.91
CA GLY A 90 1.94 5.06 18.80
C GLY A 90 1.69 3.56 18.79
N ASP A 91 0.42 3.15 18.70
CA ASP A 91 0.04 1.75 18.63
C ASP A 91 0.47 1.14 17.29
N ALA A 92 0.31 1.83 16.16
CA ALA A 92 0.81 1.38 14.86
C ALA A 92 2.33 1.24 14.86
N HIS A 93 3.06 2.21 15.39
CA HIS A 93 4.52 2.17 15.51
C HIS A 93 4.98 0.99 16.37
N MET A 94 4.38 0.82 17.52
CA MET A 94 4.69 -0.28 18.45
C MET A 94 4.47 -1.65 17.80
N LEU A 95 3.34 -1.85 17.10
CA LEU A 95 3.05 -3.10 16.40
C LEU A 95 4.06 -3.39 15.30
N THR A 96 4.42 -2.38 14.52
CA THR A 96 5.38 -2.52 13.42
C THR A 96 6.77 -2.86 13.94
N ASP A 97 7.22 -2.15 14.98
CA ASP A 97 8.53 -2.39 15.58
C ASP A 97 8.61 -3.74 16.31
N MET A 98 7.54 -4.13 17.01
CA MET A 98 7.45 -5.44 17.66
C MET A 98 7.51 -6.60 16.66
N VAL A 99 6.84 -6.49 15.52
CA VAL A 99 6.93 -7.52 14.47
C VAL A 99 8.32 -7.56 13.84
N ARG A 100 8.97 -6.42 13.68
CA ARG A 100 10.33 -6.32 13.17
C ARG A 100 11.36 -6.98 14.10
N THR A 101 11.25 -6.75 15.42
CA THR A 101 12.27 -7.18 16.39
C THR A 101 11.98 -8.52 17.04
N ASP A 102 10.72 -8.80 17.32
CA ASP A 102 10.27 -9.92 18.16
C ASP A 102 9.41 -10.95 17.39
N SER A 103 9.41 -10.94 16.03
CA SER A 103 8.63 -11.88 15.22
C SER A 103 8.87 -13.34 15.59
N HIS A 104 10.09 -13.69 16.03
CA HIS A 104 10.46 -15.02 16.48
C HIS A 104 9.70 -15.48 17.75
N GLN A 105 9.11 -14.55 18.51
CA GLN A 105 8.27 -14.82 19.69
C GLN A 105 6.78 -14.75 19.37
N LEU A 106 6.42 -14.35 18.15
CA LEU A 106 5.03 -14.20 17.71
C LEU A 106 4.60 -15.45 16.93
N ARG A 107 3.32 -15.75 17.00
CA ARG A 107 2.74 -16.82 16.20
C ARG A 107 2.07 -16.26 14.96
N ALA A 108 2.52 -16.69 13.81
CA ALA A 108 1.86 -16.36 12.55
C ALA A 108 0.43 -16.92 12.53
N VAL A 109 -0.49 -16.12 11.99
CA VAL A 109 -1.87 -16.53 11.79
C VAL A 109 -1.93 -17.60 10.71
N ALA A 110 -2.43 -18.79 11.04
CA ALA A 110 -2.57 -19.87 10.10
C ALA A 110 -3.68 -19.57 9.07
N GLY A 111 -3.35 -19.76 7.79
CA GLY A 111 -4.22 -19.39 6.66
C GLY A 111 -5.05 -20.51 6.06
N ASP A 112 -5.27 -21.62 6.72
CA ASP A 112 -5.86 -22.79 6.10
C ASP A 112 -7.27 -23.14 6.60
N SER A 113 -8.25 -22.75 5.77
CA SER A 113 -9.54 -23.42 5.70
C SER A 113 -9.74 -24.02 4.30
N PRO A 114 -10.43 -25.18 4.15
CA PRO A 114 -10.65 -25.84 2.85
C PRO A 114 -11.36 -24.98 1.80
N GLY A 115 -12.12 -23.97 2.19
CA GLY A 115 -12.79 -23.00 1.29
C GLY A 115 -11.94 -21.81 0.85
N ALA A 116 -10.72 -21.67 1.37
CA ALA A 116 -9.89 -20.50 1.16
C ALA A 116 -9.14 -20.47 -0.19
N GLY A 117 -9.10 -21.58 -0.94
CA GLY A 117 -8.31 -21.65 -2.17
C GLY A 117 -8.69 -20.63 -3.24
N ALA A 118 -9.98 -20.50 -3.56
CA ALA A 118 -10.46 -19.54 -4.56
C ALA A 118 -10.27 -18.10 -4.07
N VAL A 119 -10.53 -17.83 -2.79
CA VAL A 119 -10.33 -16.50 -2.18
C VAL A 119 -8.85 -16.12 -2.21
N LYS A 120 -7.94 -17.05 -1.95
CA LYS A 120 -6.49 -16.84 -2.03
C LYS A 120 -6.06 -16.43 -3.45
N VAL A 121 -6.57 -17.10 -4.49
CA VAL A 121 -6.26 -16.76 -5.88
C VAL A 121 -6.72 -15.34 -6.20
N VAL A 122 -7.97 -15.01 -5.89
CA VAL A 122 -8.52 -13.66 -6.17
C VAL A 122 -7.75 -12.58 -5.39
N ALA A 123 -7.47 -12.80 -4.10
CA ALA A 123 -6.76 -11.84 -3.27
C ALA A 123 -5.33 -11.59 -3.75
N ARG A 124 -4.60 -12.65 -4.14
CA ARG A 124 -3.25 -12.54 -4.71
C ARG A 124 -3.26 -11.82 -6.05
N THR A 125 -4.18 -12.17 -6.94
CA THR A 125 -4.34 -11.50 -8.23
C THR A 125 -4.65 -10.02 -8.05
N HIS A 126 -5.57 -9.67 -7.15
CA HIS A 126 -5.90 -8.29 -6.82
C HIS A 126 -4.64 -7.50 -6.34
N LYS A 127 -3.88 -8.06 -5.41
CA LYS A 127 -2.61 -7.47 -4.95
C LYS A 127 -1.64 -7.23 -6.12
N THR A 128 -1.41 -8.26 -6.95
CA THR A 128 -0.48 -8.19 -8.08
C THR A 128 -0.89 -7.11 -9.07
N LEU A 129 -2.18 -7.04 -9.43
CA LEU A 129 -2.68 -6.01 -10.36
C LEU A 129 -2.51 -4.58 -9.82
N ILE A 130 -2.72 -4.38 -8.51
CA ILE A 130 -2.47 -3.06 -7.89
C ILE A 130 -0.98 -2.71 -7.95
N TRP A 131 -0.10 -3.64 -7.64
CA TRP A 131 1.34 -3.41 -7.70
C TRP A 131 1.82 -3.11 -9.12
N GLU A 132 1.32 -3.85 -10.12
CA GLU A 132 1.61 -3.59 -11.53
C GLU A 132 1.13 -2.20 -11.95
N ARG A 133 -0.10 -1.82 -11.58
CA ARG A 133 -0.63 -0.47 -11.84
C ARG A 133 0.28 0.59 -11.22
N THR A 134 0.63 0.44 -9.96
CA THR A 134 1.51 1.38 -9.25
C THR A 134 2.87 1.52 -9.94
N ARG A 135 3.49 0.41 -10.33
CA ARG A 135 4.76 0.42 -11.10
C ARG A 135 4.62 1.18 -12.42
N GLN A 136 3.54 0.94 -13.17
CA GLN A 136 3.33 1.64 -14.45
C GLN A 136 3.14 3.15 -14.25
N VAL A 137 2.38 3.55 -13.24
CA VAL A 137 2.20 4.98 -12.90
C VAL A 137 3.54 5.62 -12.51
N GLN A 138 4.38 4.94 -11.72
CA GLN A 138 5.71 5.45 -11.36
C GLN A 138 6.63 5.58 -12.58
N ARG A 139 6.61 4.60 -13.49
CA ARG A 139 7.36 4.67 -14.75
C ARG A 139 6.89 5.82 -15.62
N LEU A 140 5.57 5.99 -15.77
CA LEU A 140 4.98 7.12 -16.50
C LEU A 140 5.40 8.45 -15.86
N ARG A 141 5.31 8.58 -14.55
CA ARG A 141 5.75 9.77 -13.80
C ARG A 141 7.22 10.09 -14.02
N HIS A 142 8.08 9.07 -14.01
CA HIS A 142 9.50 9.23 -14.28
C HIS A 142 9.74 9.77 -15.69
N GLN A 143 9.12 9.17 -16.70
CA GLN A 143 9.25 9.63 -18.08
C GLN A 143 8.72 11.06 -18.27
N LEU A 144 7.53 11.38 -17.74
CA LEU A 144 6.98 12.73 -17.86
C LEU A 144 7.87 13.79 -17.19
N ARG A 145 8.58 13.44 -16.11
CA ARG A 145 9.52 14.34 -15.45
C ARG A 145 10.67 14.75 -16.37
N GLU A 146 11.12 13.82 -17.22
CA GLU A 146 12.25 14.06 -18.12
C GLU A 146 11.87 14.92 -19.34
N TYR A 147 10.70 14.70 -19.94
CA TYR A 147 10.39 15.34 -21.21
C TYR A 147 9.09 16.16 -21.24
N PHE A 148 8.18 15.98 -20.27
CA PHE A 148 6.91 16.70 -20.22
C PHE A 148 6.47 17.04 -18.79
N PRO A 149 7.29 17.81 -18.03
CA PRO A 149 7.00 18.08 -16.61
C PRO A 149 5.69 18.83 -16.39
N ALA A 150 5.23 19.66 -17.34
CA ALA A 150 3.96 20.37 -17.23
C ALA A 150 2.74 19.43 -17.11
N ALA A 151 2.85 18.18 -17.60
CA ALA A 151 1.80 17.19 -17.40
C ALA A 151 1.68 16.77 -15.92
N LEU A 152 2.79 16.78 -15.16
CA LEU A 152 2.77 16.47 -13.73
C LEU A 152 2.15 17.59 -12.88
N GLU A 153 2.19 18.83 -13.38
CA GLU A 153 1.50 19.96 -12.75
C GLU A 153 0.00 19.98 -13.08
N ALA A 154 -0.36 19.45 -14.28
CA ALA A 154 -1.75 19.44 -14.75
C ALA A 154 -2.58 18.31 -14.12
N PHE A 155 -1.98 17.19 -13.75
CA PHE A 155 -2.68 16.02 -13.23
C PHE A 155 -2.12 15.60 -11.87
N GLU A 156 -2.99 15.57 -10.87
CA GLU A 156 -2.68 15.04 -9.54
C GLU A 156 -2.57 13.51 -9.61
N ASP A 157 -3.51 12.88 -10.33
CA ASP A 157 -3.59 11.44 -10.52
C ASP A 157 -3.36 11.08 -11.99
N LEU A 158 -2.23 10.42 -12.27
CA LEU A 158 -1.80 10.08 -13.64
C LEU A 158 -2.53 8.87 -14.23
N ASP A 159 -3.17 8.05 -13.42
CA ASP A 159 -3.97 6.91 -13.88
C ASP A 159 -5.48 7.20 -13.88
N ALA A 160 -5.88 8.42 -13.59
CA ALA A 160 -7.25 8.85 -13.80
C ALA A 160 -7.62 8.78 -15.29
N PRO A 161 -8.87 8.39 -15.61
CA PRO A 161 -9.30 8.20 -17.01
C PRO A 161 -9.10 9.41 -17.90
N ASP A 162 -9.35 10.61 -17.39
CA ASP A 162 -9.17 11.88 -18.08
C ASP A 162 -7.69 12.20 -18.33
N ALA A 163 -6.83 11.95 -17.36
CA ALA A 163 -5.39 12.11 -17.51
C ALA A 163 -4.83 11.18 -18.59
N LEU A 164 -5.23 9.90 -18.57
CA LEU A 164 -4.81 8.91 -19.57
C LEU A 164 -5.34 9.24 -20.96
N GLU A 165 -6.59 9.73 -21.07
CA GLU A 165 -7.16 10.14 -22.34
C GLU A 165 -6.43 11.35 -22.93
N LEU A 166 -6.16 12.38 -22.11
CA LEU A 166 -5.44 13.57 -22.57
C LEU A 166 -3.99 13.29 -22.91
N LEU A 167 -3.28 12.51 -22.11
CA LEU A 167 -1.91 12.07 -22.40
C LEU A 167 -1.84 11.18 -23.65
N GLY A 168 -2.85 10.33 -23.88
CA GLY A 168 -2.96 9.54 -25.11
C GLY A 168 -3.12 10.40 -26.36
N LYS A 169 -3.88 11.49 -26.28
CA LYS A 169 -4.08 12.47 -27.39
C LYS A 169 -2.87 13.37 -27.58
N ALA A 170 -2.22 13.76 -26.51
CA ALA A 170 -1.10 14.70 -26.48
C ALA A 170 0.05 14.18 -25.60
N PRO A 171 0.80 13.17 -26.07
CA PRO A 171 1.88 12.55 -25.30
C PRO A 171 3.12 13.42 -25.17
N ASP A 172 3.18 14.55 -25.83
CA ASP A 172 4.29 15.50 -25.81
C ASP A 172 3.84 16.95 -25.73
N PRO A 173 4.71 17.89 -25.30
CA PRO A 173 4.37 19.32 -25.16
C PRO A 173 3.87 19.96 -26.47
N ALA A 174 4.42 19.54 -27.64
CA ALA A 174 4.08 20.12 -28.92
C ALA A 174 2.65 19.75 -29.36
N LYS A 175 2.22 18.51 -29.04
CA LYS A 175 0.83 18.08 -29.26
C LYS A 175 -0.10 18.69 -28.23
N ALA A 176 0.33 18.80 -26.96
CA ALA A 176 -0.47 19.43 -25.92
C ALA A 176 -0.81 20.89 -26.24
N ALA A 177 0.14 21.64 -26.76
CA ALA A 177 -0.08 23.03 -27.21
C ALA A 177 -1.12 23.19 -28.33
N LYS A 178 -1.46 22.12 -29.04
CA LYS A 178 -2.46 22.09 -30.11
C LYS A 178 -3.85 21.63 -29.67
N LEU A 179 -3.98 21.17 -28.39
CA LEU A 179 -5.28 20.78 -27.87
C LEU A 179 -6.24 21.96 -27.83
N THR A 180 -7.42 21.76 -28.38
CA THR A 180 -8.50 22.74 -28.29
C THR A 180 -9.25 22.59 -26.95
N ARG A 181 -9.87 23.69 -26.51
CA ARG A 181 -10.71 23.67 -25.30
C ARG A 181 -11.82 22.60 -25.39
N ALA A 182 -12.39 22.39 -26.59
CA ALA A 182 -13.41 21.36 -26.79
C ALA A 182 -12.88 19.94 -26.59
N GLN A 183 -11.65 19.65 -27.04
CA GLN A 183 -11.00 18.36 -26.85
C GLN A 183 -10.67 18.10 -25.37
N ILE A 184 -10.20 19.14 -24.67
CA ILE A 184 -9.94 19.05 -23.22
C ILE A 184 -11.26 18.80 -22.46
N SER A 185 -12.30 19.61 -22.73
CA SER A 185 -13.60 19.45 -22.08
C SER A 185 -14.26 18.09 -22.36
N ALA A 186 -13.99 17.48 -23.50
CA ALA A 186 -14.52 16.14 -23.82
C ALA A 186 -13.85 15.03 -23.01
N ALA A 187 -12.57 15.19 -22.66
CA ALA A 187 -11.83 14.22 -21.86
C ALA A 187 -12.14 14.33 -20.35
N LEU A 188 -12.55 15.50 -19.87
CA LEU A 188 -12.88 15.77 -18.46
C LEU A 188 -14.34 15.40 -18.09
N LYS A 189 -15.06 14.69 -18.93
CA LYS A 189 -16.44 14.21 -18.67
C LYS A 189 -16.47 12.78 -18.16
#